data_9db10ff181add170be5635dc85491325
#
_entry.id   9db10ff181add170be5635dc85491325
#
_cell.length_a   1.000
_cell.length_b   1.000
_cell.length_c   1.000
_cell.angle_alpha   90.00
_cell.angle_beta   90.00
_cell.angle_gamma   90.00
#
_symmetry.space_group_name_H-M   'P 1'
#
loop_
_entity.id
_entity.type
_entity.pdbx_description
1 polymer ?
#
loop_
_entity_poly.entity_id
_entity_poly.type
_entity_poly.pdbx_seq_one_letter_code
_entity_poly.pdbx_strand_id
1 'polypeptide(L)'
;MHWYFILSDTTATVAPPVPLARAKTRHWLTLLSFVILVIGPTLASGWYLWTRAVDRYVSTVAFSVRTEEVGSAIELLGGVAELSGSSTSDTEILYQFIQSQEILRSINEQIDLREIWSKAGPDVDPIFSYHPPGTIEDLLAYWQRMVKVYNDDSGLLVLHVQAFTAEDAQTIARLVYSESSEMINRLSAIAREDATRYAREELDTSVERLKESREALTRMRNRSQIVDPTASVQSQMGLLSSLQLQLAETLIDLDILRQTSNQNDPRLAQFERRVEVIESRIAQEREKLGIGGTGEFSAEGNSAFADLVGEFERLTVDREFAEQSYKAALAAYDAASAEARRQSRYLAAHVRPTLAESPERPHRFTILGLVGLFSFLIWAILVLAAYALRDRR
;
A
#
# COMPACT_ATOMS: atom_id res chain seq x y z
N MET A 1 18.89 111.23 -45.67
CA MET A 1 18.64 110.10 -44.76
C MET A 1 19.27 108.86 -45.35
N HIS A 2 20.43 108.47 -44.87
CA HIS A 2 21.18 107.32 -45.35
C HIS A 2 20.95 106.14 -44.34
N TRP A 3 20.41 105.06 -44.82
CA TRP A 3 20.34 103.78 -44.05
C TRP A 3 21.50 102.92 -44.56
N TYR A 4 22.48 102.65 -43.70
CA TYR A 4 23.52 101.63 -43.91
C TYR A 4 22.99 100.29 -43.44
N PHE A 5 22.86 99.31 -44.38
CA PHE A 5 22.66 97.88 -44.06
C PHE A 5 24.05 97.26 -43.77
N ILE A 6 24.23 96.86 -42.53
CA ILE A 6 25.39 96.06 -42.10
C ILE A 6 25.02 94.59 -42.41
N LEU A 7 25.62 94.06 -43.49
CA LEU A 7 25.64 92.63 -43.75
C LEU A 7 26.64 91.98 -42.79
N SER A 8 26.13 91.25 -41.78
CA SER A 8 26.96 90.38 -40.92
C SER A 8 27.33 89.13 -41.73
N ASP A 9 28.59 89.03 -42.14
CA ASP A 9 29.19 87.82 -42.74
C ASP A 9 29.22 86.73 -41.65
N THR A 10 28.20 85.82 -41.62
CA THR A 10 28.23 84.60 -40.81
C THR A 10 29.06 83.59 -41.61
N THR A 11 30.37 83.58 -41.40
CA THR A 11 31.21 82.45 -41.85
C THR A 11 30.81 81.19 -41.14
N ALA A 12 30.05 80.29 -41.83
CA ALA A 12 29.77 78.97 -41.39
C ALA A 12 31.08 78.20 -41.23
N THR A 13 31.49 77.99 -39.97
CA THR A 13 32.62 77.12 -39.67
C THR A 13 32.29 75.72 -40.10
N VAL A 14 32.76 75.28 -41.25
CA VAL A 14 32.70 73.88 -41.70
C VAL A 14 33.44 73.04 -40.66
N ALA A 15 32.73 72.14 -39.97
CA ALA A 15 33.37 71.23 -39.02
C ALA A 15 34.48 70.43 -39.76
N PRO A 16 35.66 70.25 -39.15
CA PRO A 16 36.72 69.51 -39.76
C PRO A 16 36.28 68.08 -40.11
N PRO A 17 36.75 67.53 -41.26
CA PRO A 17 36.31 66.18 -41.66
C PRO A 17 36.66 65.19 -40.56
N VAL A 18 35.64 64.41 -40.13
CA VAL A 18 35.77 63.39 -39.10
C VAL A 18 36.94 62.46 -39.52
N PRO A 19 37.98 62.33 -38.69
CA PRO A 19 39.08 61.47 -39.02
C PRO A 19 38.63 60.04 -39.26
N LEU A 20 39.06 59.47 -40.40
CA LEU A 20 38.75 58.05 -40.67
C LEU A 20 39.17 57.18 -39.49
N ALA A 21 38.22 56.39 -38.99
CA ALA A 21 38.46 55.54 -37.87
C ALA A 21 39.55 54.53 -38.15
N ARG A 22 40.73 54.75 -37.60
CA ARG A 22 41.86 53.81 -37.73
C ARG A 22 41.68 52.69 -36.70
N ALA A 23 41.75 51.45 -37.19
CA ALA A 23 41.72 50.23 -36.30
C ALA A 23 42.96 50.33 -35.37
N LYS A 24 42.65 50.47 -34.04
CA LYS A 24 43.69 50.43 -33.01
C LYS A 24 44.01 48.97 -32.67
N THR A 25 45.21 48.64 -32.21
CA THR A 25 45.66 47.31 -31.79
C THR A 25 44.69 46.64 -30.83
N ARG A 26 43.93 47.43 -30.04
CA ARG A 26 42.86 46.94 -29.14
C ARG A 26 41.72 46.22 -29.89
N HIS A 27 41.34 46.69 -31.09
CA HIS A 27 40.24 46.03 -31.85
C HIS A 27 40.70 44.68 -32.43
N TRP A 28 42.00 44.57 -32.80
CA TRP A 28 42.60 43.31 -33.20
C TRP A 28 42.65 42.29 -32.03
N LEU A 29 42.97 42.73 -30.81
CA LEU A 29 43.00 41.89 -29.61
C LEU A 29 41.59 41.42 -29.24
N THR A 30 40.57 42.29 -29.30
CA THR A 30 39.18 41.89 -29.06
C THR A 30 38.66 40.92 -30.12
N LEU A 31 39.01 41.13 -31.38
CA LEU A 31 38.68 40.24 -32.48
C LEU A 31 39.37 38.87 -32.33
N LEU A 32 40.66 38.86 -31.98
CA LEU A 32 41.39 37.62 -31.72
C LEU A 32 40.82 36.85 -30.53
N SER A 33 40.50 37.57 -29.44
CA SER A 33 39.85 36.93 -28.29
C SER A 33 38.45 36.36 -28.62
N PHE A 34 37.68 37.03 -29.50
CA PHE A 34 36.40 36.52 -29.98
C PHE A 34 36.58 35.22 -30.78
N VAL A 35 37.54 35.19 -31.69
CA VAL A 35 37.82 33.99 -32.50
C VAL A 35 38.25 32.82 -31.61
N ILE A 36 39.09 33.04 -30.60
CA ILE A 36 39.57 31.98 -29.72
C ILE A 36 38.49 31.53 -28.73
N LEU A 37 37.75 32.45 -28.11
CA LEU A 37 36.82 32.13 -27.01
C LEU A 37 35.40 31.79 -27.49
N VAL A 38 34.99 32.24 -28.68
CA VAL A 38 33.64 31.99 -29.21
C VAL A 38 33.70 31.06 -30.41
N ILE A 39 34.43 31.40 -31.44
CA ILE A 39 34.43 30.61 -32.67
C ILE A 39 35.17 29.27 -32.46
N GLY A 40 36.30 29.26 -31.74
CA GLY A 40 37.08 28.05 -31.46
C GLY A 40 36.25 26.93 -30.79
N PRO A 41 35.66 27.14 -29.60
CA PRO A 41 34.81 26.14 -28.95
C PRO A 41 33.58 25.74 -29.77
N THR A 42 32.95 26.71 -30.47
CA THR A 42 31.79 26.43 -31.34
C THR A 42 32.17 25.53 -32.51
N LEU A 43 33.28 25.78 -33.18
CA LEU A 43 33.79 24.95 -34.29
C LEU A 43 34.23 23.55 -33.78
N ALA A 44 34.92 23.51 -32.64
CA ALA A 44 35.32 22.21 -32.02
C ALA A 44 34.13 21.38 -31.64
N SER A 45 33.09 21.98 -31.03
CA SER A 45 31.84 21.33 -30.71
C SER A 45 31.09 20.87 -31.96
N GLY A 46 31.04 21.70 -33.02
CA GLY A 46 30.46 21.34 -34.31
C GLY A 46 31.18 20.14 -34.93
N TRP A 47 32.52 20.20 -35.03
CA TRP A 47 33.29 19.05 -35.52
C TRP A 47 33.01 17.77 -34.74
N TYR A 48 33.03 17.83 -33.40
CA TYR A 48 32.70 16.65 -32.56
C TYR A 48 31.32 16.10 -32.84
N LEU A 49 30.26 16.95 -32.84
CA LEU A 49 28.88 16.56 -33.03
C LEU A 49 28.57 15.92 -34.39
N TRP A 50 29.31 16.29 -35.46
CA TRP A 50 29.08 15.73 -36.81
C TRP A 50 30.00 14.57 -37.17
N THR A 51 31.16 14.42 -36.51
CA THR A 51 32.15 13.39 -36.86
C THR A 51 32.31 12.29 -35.81
N ARG A 52 32.04 12.58 -34.53
CA ARG A 52 32.33 11.68 -33.42
C ARG A 52 31.07 11.24 -32.66
N ALA A 53 30.14 12.14 -32.44
CA ALA A 53 28.93 11.83 -31.66
C ALA A 53 28.05 10.80 -32.39
N VAL A 54 27.85 9.63 -31.75
CA VAL A 54 27.04 8.55 -32.29
C VAL A 54 25.55 8.85 -32.06
N ASP A 55 24.74 8.51 -33.03
CA ASP A 55 23.29 8.66 -32.97
C ASP A 55 22.69 7.76 -31.93
N ARG A 56 21.65 8.27 -31.21
CA ARG A 56 20.93 7.55 -30.18
C ARG A 56 19.44 7.53 -30.46
N TYR A 57 18.87 6.37 -30.30
CA TYR A 57 17.45 6.10 -30.46
C TYR A 57 16.74 6.20 -29.12
N VAL A 58 15.50 6.68 -29.10
CA VAL A 58 14.72 6.88 -27.90
C VAL A 58 13.48 6.00 -27.94
N SER A 59 13.34 5.09 -26.99
CA SER A 59 12.09 4.35 -26.76
C SER A 59 11.29 5.05 -25.65
N THR A 60 10.04 5.33 -25.94
CA THR A 60 9.13 6.00 -25.00
C THR A 60 8.10 5.01 -24.47
N VAL A 61 7.88 5.04 -23.17
CA VAL A 61 6.84 4.29 -22.46
C VAL A 61 6.08 5.26 -21.56
N ALA A 62 4.76 5.15 -21.52
CA ALA A 62 3.94 5.93 -20.60
C ALA A 62 2.99 5.01 -19.84
N PHE A 63 3.00 5.12 -18.51
CA PHE A 63 2.19 4.29 -17.61
C PHE A 63 1.78 5.07 -16.37
N SER A 64 0.72 4.62 -15.71
CA SER A 64 0.30 5.15 -14.41
C SER A 64 0.00 4.00 -13.44
N VAL A 65 0.16 4.27 -12.15
CA VAL A 65 -0.31 3.36 -11.10
C VAL A 65 -1.79 3.62 -10.89
N ARG A 66 -2.60 2.56 -10.94
CA ARG A 66 -4.03 2.61 -10.69
C ARG A 66 -4.42 1.64 -9.60
N THR A 67 -5.36 2.06 -8.75
CA THR A 67 -6.08 1.19 -7.82
C THR A 67 -7.33 0.65 -8.51
N GLU A 68 -7.73 -0.58 -8.19
CA GLU A 68 -8.97 -1.18 -8.67
C GLU A 68 -10.13 -0.65 -7.81
N GLU A 69 -10.59 0.57 -8.10
CA GLU A 69 -11.79 1.12 -7.48
C GLU A 69 -13.01 0.49 -8.14
N VAL A 70 -13.58 -0.52 -7.50
CA VAL A 70 -14.96 -0.92 -7.79
C VAL A 70 -15.84 0.15 -7.14
N GLY A 71 -16.28 1.12 -7.95
CA GLY A 71 -17.11 2.24 -7.49
C GLY A 71 -18.28 1.73 -6.65
N SER A 72 -18.26 2.04 -5.35
CA SER A 72 -19.41 1.81 -4.51
C SER A 72 -20.52 2.80 -4.90
N ALA A 73 -21.74 2.32 -5.07
CA ALA A 73 -22.90 3.15 -5.39
C ALA A 73 -23.17 4.27 -4.34
N ILE A 74 -22.43 4.30 -3.27
CA ILE A 74 -22.49 5.30 -2.18
C ILE A 74 -21.70 6.57 -2.53
N GLU A 75 -20.64 6.49 -3.36
CA GLU A 75 -19.88 7.66 -3.83
C GLU A 75 -20.66 8.54 -4.81
N LEU A 76 -21.67 8.00 -5.45
CA LEU A 76 -22.58 8.77 -6.33
C LEU A 76 -23.54 9.69 -5.58
N LEU A 77 -23.62 9.62 -4.26
CA LEU A 77 -24.56 10.38 -3.41
C LEU A 77 -23.93 11.53 -2.60
N GLY A 78 -22.76 12.03 -2.97
CA GLY A 78 -22.31 13.33 -2.48
C GLY A 78 -21.18 13.33 -1.44
N GLY A 79 -20.15 12.55 -1.63
CA GLY A 79 -18.87 12.73 -0.92
C GLY A 79 -17.85 13.33 -1.87
N VAL A 80 -17.26 14.47 -1.52
CA VAL A 80 -16.03 14.97 -2.13
C VAL A 80 -14.95 13.91 -1.88
N ALA A 81 -14.65 13.11 -2.88
CA ALA A 81 -13.59 12.12 -2.82
C ALA A 81 -12.27 12.83 -2.50
N GLU A 82 -11.60 12.41 -1.46
CA GLU A 82 -10.16 12.63 -1.27
C GLU A 82 -9.39 11.87 -2.37
N LEU A 83 -9.47 12.38 -3.58
CA LEU A 83 -8.99 11.75 -4.81
C LEU A 83 -7.48 11.91 -5.03
N SER A 84 -6.69 12.43 -4.07
CA SER A 84 -5.35 12.89 -4.42
C SER A 84 -4.19 12.35 -3.58
N GLY A 85 -4.41 11.56 -2.55
CA GLY A 85 -3.33 11.23 -1.60
C GLY A 85 -2.51 9.99 -1.92
N SER A 86 -3.12 8.92 -2.40
CA SER A 86 -2.44 7.62 -2.53
C SER A 86 -1.73 7.43 -3.88
N SER A 87 -2.32 7.91 -4.97
CA SER A 87 -1.74 7.73 -6.32
C SER A 87 -0.45 8.53 -6.54
N THR A 88 -0.34 9.72 -5.96
CA THR A 88 0.89 10.54 -6.01
C THR A 88 2.05 9.92 -5.24
N SER A 89 1.76 9.30 -4.09
CA SER A 89 2.79 8.59 -3.31
C SER A 89 3.33 7.36 -4.04
N ASP A 90 2.46 6.56 -4.64
CA ASP A 90 2.86 5.34 -5.37
C ASP A 90 3.66 5.69 -6.65
N THR A 91 3.28 6.76 -7.33
CA THR A 91 4.00 7.29 -8.50
C THR A 91 5.41 7.76 -8.12
N GLU A 92 5.56 8.43 -6.98
CA GLU A 92 6.85 8.88 -6.48
C GLU A 92 7.75 7.70 -6.06
N ILE A 93 7.21 6.69 -5.40
CA ILE A 93 7.94 5.46 -5.06
C ILE A 93 8.45 4.77 -6.33
N LEU A 94 7.60 4.68 -7.35
CA LEU A 94 7.96 4.07 -8.63
C LEU A 94 9.01 4.89 -9.38
N TYR A 95 8.91 6.22 -9.36
CA TYR A 95 9.93 7.11 -9.90
C TYR A 95 11.29 6.86 -9.25
N GLN A 96 11.34 6.80 -7.92
CA GLN A 96 12.58 6.53 -7.18
C GLN A 96 13.12 5.13 -7.44
N PHE A 97 12.23 4.12 -7.55
CA PHE A 97 12.62 2.76 -7.90
C PHE A 97 13.31 2.70 -9.27
N ILE A 98 12.74 3.34 -10.31
CA ILE A 98 13.32 3.37 -11.66
C ILE A 98 14.71 4.04 -11.68
N GLN A 99 14.97 4.98 -10.78
CA GLN A 99 16.27 5.67 -10.63
C GLN A 99 17.22 4.94 -9.66
N SER A 100 16.81 3.84 -9.06
CA SER A 100 17.56 3.13 -8.03
C SER A 100 18.59 2.14 -8.59
N GLN A 101 19.51 1.73 -7.73
CA GLN A 101 20.47 0.68 -8.03
C GLN A 101 19.82 -0.72 -8.11
N GLU A 102 18.65 -0.90 -7.48
CA GLU A 102 17.94 -2.18 -7.44
C GLU A 102 17.45 -2.59 -8.83
N ILE A 103 16.70 -1.73 -9.51
CA ILE A 103 16.23 -2.00 -10.87
C ILE A 103 17.39 -2.14 -11.85
N LEU A 104 18.45 -1.32 -11.66
CA LEU A 104 19.64 -1.40 -12.49
C LEU A 104 20.29 -2.78 -12.40
N ARG A 105 20.42 -3.34 -11.20
CA ARG A 105 20.97 -4.69 -11.00
C ARG A 105 20.08 -5.76 -11.63
N SER A 106 18.77 -5.70 -11.37
CA SER A 106 17.82 -6.67 -11.93
C SER A 106 17.88 -6.68 -13.45
N ILE A 107 17.91 -5.53 -14.09
CA ILE A 107 18.02 -5.44 -15.56
C ILE A 107 19.40 -5.89 -16.04
N ASN A 108 20.47 -5.51 -15.34
CA ASN A 108 21.83 -5.91 -15.73
C ASN A 108 22.10 -7.40 -15.57
N GLU A 109 21.36 -8.12 -14.75
CA GLU A 109 21.39 -9.59 -14.65
C GLU A 109 20.69 -10.27 -15.84
N GLN A 110 19.73 -9.61 -16.48
CA GLN A 110 18.99 -10.11 -17.63
C GLN A 110 19.67 -9.76 -18.96
N ILE A 111 20.29 -8.58 -19.03
CA ILE A 111 21.01 -8.08 -20.20
C ILE A 111 22.28 -7.35 -19.76
N ASP A 112 23.37 -7.49 -20.51
CA ASP A 112 24.60 -6.74 -20.22
C ASP A 112 24.47 -5.28 -20.67
N LEU A 113 24.05 -4.40 -19.75
CA LEU A 113 23.89 -2.97 -19.99
C LEU A 113 25.24 -2.30 -20.32
N ARG A 114 26.36 -2.83 -19.78
CA ARG A 114 27.69 -2.29 -20.06
C ARG A 114 28.08 -2.55 -21.51
N GLU A 115 27.82 -3.74 -22.01
CA GLU A 115 28.05 -4.07 -23.42
C GLU A 115 27.17 -3.20 -24.33
N ILE A 116 25.87 -3.11 -24.04
CA ILE A 116 24.90 -2.34 -24.83
C ILE A 116 25.34 -0.87 -24.97
N TRP A 117 25.73 -0.23 -23.86
CA TRP A 117 26.10 1.18 -23.87
C TRP A 117 27.55 1.47 -24.20
N SER A 118 28.38 0.43 -24.36
CA SER A 118 29.73 0.56 -24.90
C SER A 118 29.83 0.25 -26.42
N LYS A 119 28.71 -0.12 -27.07
CA LYS A 119 28.68 -0.43 -28.53
C LYS A 119 29.22 0.68 -29.43
N ALA A 120 29.01 1.95 -29.01
CA ALA A 120 29.58 3.08 -29.75
C ALA A 120 31.11 3.15 -29.70
N GLY A 121 31.72 2.52 -28.70
CA GLY A 121 33.16 2.55 -28.44
C GLY A 121 33.65 3.88 -27.85
N PRO A 122 34.40 3.84 -26.74
CA PRO A 122 34.93 5.05 -26.09
C PRO A 122 35.93 5.82 -27.01
N ASP A 123 36.56 5.12 -27.94
CA ASP A 123 37.46 5.72 -28.94
C ASP A 123 36.71 6.52 -30.02
N VAL A 124 35.44 6.14 -30.28
CA VAL A 124 34.59 6.83 -31.27
C VAL A 124 33.83 7.98 -30.63
N ASP A 125 33.16 7.73 -29.53
CA ASP A 125 32.36 8.73 -28.81
C ASP A 125 32.77 8.80 -27.32
N PRO A 126 33.82 9.58 -26.98
CA PRO A 126 34.32 9.64 -25.61
C PRO A 126 33.40 10.35 -24.61
N ILE A 127 32.39 11.10 -25.08
CA ILE A 127 31.51 11.88 -24.19
C ILE A 127 30.20 11.13 -23.88
N PHE A 128 29.62 10.47 -24.87
CA PHE A 128 28.30 9.87 -24.72
C PHE A 128 28.33 8.33 -24.57
N SER A 129 29.44 7.64 -24.88
CA SER A 129 29.59 6.21 -24.67
C SER A 129 29.93 5.87 -23.21
N TYR A 130 29.52 4.67 -22.76
CA TYR A 130 29.94 4.12 -21.47
C TYR A 130 31.37 3.59 -21.57
N HIS A 131 32.17 3.79 -20.52
CA HIS A 131 33.58 3.38 -20.47
C HIS A 131 33.77 2.23 -19.49
N PRO A 132 33.78 0.96 -19.94
CA PRO A 132 34.14 -0.15 -19.08
C PRO A 132 35.64 -0.21 -18.78
N PRO A 133 36.09 -0.83 -17.66
CA PRO A 133 35.29 -1.36 -16.58
C PRO A 133 34.92 -0.27 -15.58
N GLY A 134 33.64 -0.12 -15.25
CA GLY A 134 33.17 0.81 -14.24
C GLY A 134 32.54 0.08 -13.06
N THR A 135 32.43 0.78 -11.92
CA THR A 135 31.66 0.29 -10.76
C THR A 135 30.16 0.29 -11.05
N ILE A 136 29.35 -0.24 -10.14
CA ILE A 136 27.89 -0.17 -10.28
C ILE A 136 27.37 1.26 -10.12
N GLU A 137 28.09 2.09 -9.36
CA GLU A 137 27.81 3.50 -9.16
C GLU A 137 28.05 4.31 -10.45
N ASP A 138 29.13 3.98 -11.19
CA ASP A 138 29.40 4.57 -12.50
C ASP A 138 28.31 4.20 -13.51
N LEU A 139 27.88 2.94 -13.48
CA LEU A 139 26.78 2.46 -14.32
C LEU A 139 25.45 3.14 -13.92
N LEU A 140 25.20 3.37 -12.63
CA LEU A 140 24.02 4.09 -12.16
C LEU A 140 24.02 5.55 -12.61
N ALA A 141 25.17 6.24 -12.52
CA ALA A 141 25.31 7.60 -13.01
C ALA A 141 25.08 7.68 -14.52
N TYR A 142 25.49 6.65 -15.25
CA TYR A 142 25.23 6.55 -16.69
C TYR A 142 23.76 6.22 -16.99
N TRP A 143 23.16 5.28 -16.23
CA TRP A 143 21.74 4.96 -16.27
C TRP A 143 20.86 6.20 -16.13
N GLN A 144 21.11 7.01 -15.12
CA GLN A 144 20.36 8.24 -14.86
C GLN A 144 20.48 9.29 -15.99
N ARG A 145 21.48 9.19 -16.86
CA ARG A 145 21.63 10.02 -18.08
C ARG A 145 20.83 9.47 -19.25
N MET A 146 20.83 8.14 -19.40
CA MET A 146 20.22 7.45 -20.55
C MET A 146 18.75 7.13 -20.34
N VAL A 147 18.33 6.91 -19.08
CA VAL A 147 16.95 6.62 -18.68
C VAL A 147 16.37 7.84 -17.97
N LYS A 148 15.49 8.57 -18.65
CA LYS A 148 14.84 9.75 -18.11
C LYS A 148 13.38 9.44 -17.79
N VAL A 149 12.97 9.77 -16.58
CA VAL A 149 11.60 9.63 -16.11
C VAL A 149 11.03 11.03 -15.89
N TYR A 150 9.86 11.27 -16.42
CA TYR A 150 9.11 12.51 -16.23
C TYR A 150 7.80 12.15 -15.54
N ASN A 151 7.54 12.80 -14.42
CA ASN A 151 6.26 12.71 -13.74
C ASN A 151 5.42 13.91 -14.17
N ASP A 152 4.24 13.64 -14.72
CA ASP A 152 3.26 14.69 -15.02
C ASP A 152 2.34 14.86 -13.80
N ASP A 153 1.82 16.07 -13.59
CA ASP A 153 0.89 16.41 -12.50
C ASP A 153 -0.39 15.53 -12.51
N SER A 154 -0.65 14.85 -13.62
CA SER A 154 -1.75 13.87 -13.74
C SER A 154 -1.42 12.48 -13.16
N GLY A 155 -0.22 12.26 -12.60
CA GLY A 155 0.25 10.94 -12.12
C GLY A 155 0.69 10.00 -13.24
N LEU A 156 0.89 10.51 -14.46
CA LEU A 156 1.43 9.76 -15.59
C LEU A 156 2.95 9.81 -15.56
N LEU A 157 3.60 8.64 -15.49
CA LEU A 157 5.04 8.50 -15.67
C LEU A 157 5.36 8.28 -17.13
N VAL A 158 6.15 9.19 -17.70
CA VAL A 158 6.69 9.06 -19.06
C VAL A 158 8.18 8.72 -18.96
N LEU A 159 8.54 7.56 -19.48
CA LEU A 159 9.91 7.03 -19.50
C LEU A 159 10.49 7.18 -20.89
N HIS A 160 11.68 7.80 -20.99
CA HIS A 160 12.47 7.88 -22.19
C HIS A 160 13.78 7.11 -22.00
N VAL A 161 13.93 6.02 -22.71
CA VAL A 161 15.11 5.17 -22.68
C VAL A 161 15.94 5.41 -23.95
N GLN A 162 17.22 5.72 -23.79
CA GLN A 162 18.14 5.97 -24.88
C GLN A 162 19.13 4.82 -25.03
N ALA A 163 19.37 4.39 -26.27
CA ALA A 163 20.43 3.45 -26.62
C ALA A 163 20.98 3.76 -28.01
N PHE A 164 22.08 3.07 -28.39
CA PHE A 164 22.71 3.25 -29.68
C PHE A 164 22.02 2.52 -30.84
N THR A 165 21.12 1.57 -30.50
CA THR A 165 20.21 0.93 -31.47
C THR A 165 18.77 1.08 -31.01
N ALA A 166 17.83 1.03 -31.95
CA ALA A 166 16.40 1.12 -31.64
C ALA A 166 15.90 -0.08 -30.84
N GLU A 167 16.44 -1.27 -31.16
CA GLU A 167 16.09 -2.53 -30.52
C GLU A 167 16.57 -2.59 -29.06
N ASP A 168 17.79 -2.11 -28.78
CA ASP A 168 18.32 -2.02 -27.41
C ASP A 168 17.49 -1.04 -26.57
N ALA A 169 17.16 0.14 -27.12
CA ALA A 169 16.32 1.11 -26.43
C ALA A 169 14.94 0.53 -26.07
N GLN A 170 14.31 -0.16 -27.02
CA GLN A 170 13.03 -0.81 -26.78
C GLN A 170 13.13 -1.97 -25.77
N THR A 171 14.20 -2.75 -25.84
CA THR A 171 14.40 -3.89 -24.92
C THR A 171 14.59 -3.40 -23.49
N ILE A 172 15.45 -2.41 -23.27
CA ILE A 172 15.62 -1.80 -21.95
C ILE A 172 14.29 -1.21 -21.45
N ALA A 173 13.56 -0.48 -22.30
CA ALA A 173 12.28 0.12 -21.94
C ALA A 173 11.23 -0.95 -21.56
N ARG A 174 11.23 -2.09 -22.24
CA ARG A 174 10.37 -3.24 -21.93
C ARG A 174 10.71 -3.87 -20.58
N LEU A 175 12.01 -4.02 -20.29
CA LEU A 175 12.47 -4.56 -19.01
C LEU A 175 12.15 -3.62 -17.86
N VAL A 176 12.38 -2.30 -18.02
CA VAL A 176 11.98 -1.31 -16.99
C VAL A 176 10.49 -1.38 -16.69
N TYR A 177 9.66 -1.48 -17.73
CA TYR A 177 8.21 -1.63 -17.54
C TYR A 177 7.85 -2.94 -16.81
N SER A 178 8.48 -4.06 -17.18
CA SER A 178 8.25 -5.35 -16.54
C SER A 178 8.65 -5.37 -15.07
N GLU A 179 9.85 -4.89 -14.74
CA GLU A 179 10.35 -4.78 -13.36
C GLU A 179 9.49 -3.84 -12.51
N SER A 180 9.08 -2.71 -13.09
CA SER A 180 8.17 -1.76 -12.46
C SER A 180 6.81 -2.39 -12.16
N SER A 181 6.28 -3.17 -13.09
CA SER A 181 5.01 -3.90 -12.89
C SER A 181 5.13 -4.96 -11.81
N GLU A 182 6.23 -5.70 -11.78
CA GLU A 182 6.49 -6.69 -10.74
C GLU A 182 6.64 -6.06 -9.35
N MET A 183 7.34 -4.93 -9.26
CA MET A 183 7.48 -4.17 -8.03
C MET A 183 6.12 -3.71 -7.48
N ILE A 184 5.25 -3.14 -8.32
CA ILE A 184 3.90 -2.71 -7.92
C ILE A 184 3.05 -3.91 -7.49
N ASN A 185 3.14 -5.04 -8.20
CA ASN A 185 2.42 -6.27 -7.82
C ASN A 185 2.91 -6.81 -6.46
N ARG A 186 4.21 -6.75 -6.21
CA ARG A 186 4.84 -7.16 -4.93
C ARG A 186 4.40 -6.26 -3.78
N LEU A 187 4.41 -4.94 -3.97
CA LEU A 187 3.89 -3.98 -2.99
C LEU A 187 2.40 -4.22 -2.69
N SER A 188 1.60 -4.48 -3.72
CA SER A 188 0.18 -4.81 -3.55
C SER A 188 -0.03 -6.12 -2.79
N ALA A 189 0.83 -7.12 -2.99
CA ALA A 189 0.77 -8.39 -2.27
C ALA A 189 1.09 -8.19 -0.78
N ILE A 190 2.15 -7.44 -0.46
CA ILE A 190 2.53 -7.10 0.92
C ILE A 190 1.41 -6.31 1.61
N ALA A 191 0.88 -5.28 0.94
CA ALA A 191 -0.21 -4.47 1.49
C ALA A 191 -1.47 -5.30 1.79
N ARG A 192 -1.83 -6.25 0.92
CA ARG A 192 -2.95 -7.19 1.15
C ARG A 192 -2.69 -8.12 2.33
N GLU A 193 -1.49 -8.66 2.42
CA GLU A 193 -1.10 -9.55 3.53
C GLU A 193 -1.16 -8.80 4.86
N ASP A 194 -0.58 -7.60 4.92
CA ASP A 194 -0.61 -6.76 6.13
C ASP A 194 -2.03 -6.36 6.53
N ALA A 195 -2.88 -5.98 5.57
CA ALA A 195 -4.27 -5.60 5.84
C ALA A 195 -5.12 -6.76 6.39
N THR A 196 -4.83 -8.00 5.98
CA THR A 196 -5.60 -9.18 6.41
C THR A 196 -4.97 -9.92 7.58
N ARG A 197 -3.70 -9.71 7.88
CA ARG A 197 -2.94 -10.45 8.90
C ARG A 197 -3.60 -10.39 10.28
N TYR A 198 -3.91 -9.19 10.77
CA TYR A 198 -4.52 -9.02 12.09
C TYR A 198 -5.89 -9.71 12.20
N ALA A 199 -6.72 -9.55 11.19
CA ALA A 199 -8.05 -10.18 11.16
C ALA A 199 -7.95 -11.72 11.09
N ARG A 200 -6.92 -12.24 10.42
CA ARG A 200 -6.64 -13.68 10.35
C ARG A 200 -6.17 -14.23 11.70
N GLU A 201 -5.24 -13.55 12.37
CA GLU A 201 -4.76 -13.93 13.71
C GLU A 201 -5.91 -13.95 14.72
N GLU A 202 -6.80 -12.96 14.68
CA GLU A 202 -7.99 -12.92 15.54
C GLU A 202 -8.98 -14.07 15.22
N LEU A 203 -9.16 -14.38 13.93
CA LEU A 203 -9.99 -15.53 13.51
C LEU A 203 -9.39 -16.85 14.03
N ASP A 204 -8.08 -17.07 13.83
CA ASP A 204 -7.40 -18.28 14.30
C ASP A 204 -7.51 -18.42 15.84
N THR A 205 -7.35 -17.32 16.57
CA THR A 205 -7.51 -17.28 18.04
C THR A 205 -8.95 -17.61 18.44
N SER A 206 -9.94 -17.08 17.75
CA SER A 206 -11.34 -17.33 18.04
C SER A 206 -11.76 -18.78 17.73
N VAL A 207 -11.21 -19.38 16.68
CA VAL A 207 -11.39 -20.80 16.33
C VAL A 207 -10.85 -21.70 17.45
N GLU A 208 -9.65 -21.44 17.96
CA GLU A 208 -9.07 -22.26 19.03
C GLU A 208 -9.86 -22.10 20.33
N ARG A 209 -10.28 -20.88 20.68
CA ARG A 209 -11.16 -20.65 21.85
C ARG A 209 -12.50 -21.37 21.73
N LEU A 210 -13.11 -21.40 20.55
CA LEU A 210 -14.35 -22.14 20.30
C LEU A 210 -14.13 -23.65 20.44
N LYS A 211 -13.02 -24.17 19.94
CA LYS A 211 -12.66 -25.58 20.07
C LYS A 211 -12.45 -25.96 21.52
N GLU A 212 -11.68 -25.19 22.28
CA GLU A 212 -11.43 -25.42 23.72
C GLU A 212 -12.71 -25.40 24.51
N SER A 213 -13.62 -24.45 24.27
CA SER A 213 -14.91 -24.36 24.99
C SER A 213 -15.83 -25.53 24.66
N ARG A 214 -15.88 -26.00 23.40
CA ARG A 214 -16.63 -27.21 23.00
C ARG A 214 -16.03 -28.47 23.61
N GLU A 215 -14.74 -28.61 23.67
CA GLU A 215 -14.05 -29.72 24.30
C GLU A 215 -14.30 -29.74 25.83
N ALA A 216 -14.26 -28.57 26.48
CA ALA A 216 -14.54 -28.46 27.91
C ALA A 216 -15.98 -28.91 28.24
N LEU A 217 -16.96 -28.45 27.47
CA LEU A 217 -18.34 -28.88 27.61
C LEU A 217 -18.53 -30.41 27.37
N THR A 218 -17.81 -30.94 26.36
CA THR A 218 -17.83 -32.38 26.04
C THR A 218 -17.18 -33.21 27.16
N ARG A 219 -16.03 -32.77 27.70
CA ARG A 219 -15.36 -33.42 28.84
C ARG A 219 -16.28 -33.45 30.09
N MET A 220 -16.97 -32.34 30.36
CA MET A 220 -17.94 -32.23 31.44
C MET A 220 -19.08 -33.26 31.27
N ARG A 221 -19.70 -33.31 30.07
CA ARG A 221 -20.77 -34.28 29.76
C ARG A 221 -20.32 -35.73 29.92
N ASN A 222 -19.13 -36.06 29.43
CA ASN A 222 -18.55 -37.41 29.54
C ASN A 222 -18.25 -37.79 30.98
N ARG A 223 -17.75 -36.83 31.80
CA ARG A 223 -17.47 -37.08 33.23
C ARG A 223 -18.75 -37.26 34.06
N SER A 224 -19.78 -36.43 33.83
CA SER A 224 -21.03 -36.46 34.55
C SER A 224 -22.03 -37.51 34.06
N GLN A 225 -21.82 -38.04 32.83
CA GLN A 225 -22.76 -38.88 32.09
C GLN A 225 -24.16 -38.24 31.92
N ILE A 226 -24.25 -36.93 32.07
CA ILE A 226 -25.48 -36.14 31.92
C ILE A 226 -25.29 -35.25 30.68
N VAL A 227 -26.18 -35.37 29.71
CA VAL A 227 -26.14 -34.60 28.47
C VAL A 227 -26.60 -33.16 28.72
N ASP A 228 -27.65 -33.00 29.52
CA ASP A 228 -28.22 -31.70 29.88
C ASP A 228 -28.76 -31.77 31.34
N PRO A 229 -28.01 -31.19 32.30
CA PRO A 229 -28.45 -31.15 33.69
C PRO A 229 -29.74 -30.35 33.90
N THR A 230 -30.00 -29.30 33.14
CA THR A 230 -31.20 -28.46 33.25
C THR A 230 -32.45 -29.24 32.83
N ALA A 231 -32.39 -29.97 31.74
CA ALA A 231 -33.47 -30.86 31.31
C ALA A 231 -33.74 -31.99 32.34
N SER A 232 -32.68 -32.51 32.96
CA SER A 232 -32.77 -33.52 34.03
C SER A 232 -33.48 -32.96 35.25
N VAL A 233 -33.14 -31.76 35.72
CA VAL A 233 -33.82 -31.06 36.83
C VAL A 233 -35.31 -30.87 36.51
N GLN A 234 -35.64 -30.40 35.32
CA GLN A 234 -37.01 -30.15 34.92
C GLN A 234 -37.85 -31.44 34.92
N SER A 235 -37.28 -32.54 34.45
CA SER A 235 -37.93 -33.86 34.48
C SER A 235 -38.16 -34.35 35.91
N GLN A 236 -37.18 -34.21 36.81
CA GLN A 236 -37.28 -34.58 38.22
C GLN A 236 -38.29 -33.71 38.96
N MET A 237 -38.34 -32.40 38.69
CA MET A 237 -39.36 -31.49 39.22
C MET A 237 -40.78 -31.88 38.77
N GLY A 238 -40.95 -32.29 37.52
CA GLY A 238 -42.19 -32.81 36.98
C GLY A 238 -42.65 -34.09 37.71
N LEU A 239 -41.70 -35.01 37.96
CA LEU A 239 -41.98 -36.22 38.76
C LEU A 239 -42.36 -35.87 40.19
N LEU A 240 -41.65 -34.95 40.85
CA LEU A 240 -41.92 -34.47 42.18
C LEU A 240 -43.35 -33.87 42.30
N SER A 241 -43.74 -33.03 41.35
CA SER A 241 -45.06 -32.43 41.25
C SER A 241 -46.17 -33.51 41.12
N SER A 242 -45.93 -34.52 40.28
CA SER A 242 -46.85 -35.64 40.10
C SER A 242 -47.00 -36.44 41.36
N LEU A 243 -45.91 -36.73 42.10
CA LEU A 243 -46.00 -37.46 43.40
C LEU A 243 -46.74 -36.66 44.48
N GLN A 244 -46.53 -35.29 44.47
CA GLN A 244 -47.27 -34.40 45.39
C GLN A 244 -48.80 -34.40 45.14
N LEU A 245 -49.17 -34.39 43.84
CA LEU A 245 -50.58 -34.51 43.47
C LEU A 245 -51.14 -35.83 43.91
N GLN A 246 -50.47 -36.99 43.70
CA GLN A 246 -50.91 -38.32 44.18
C GLN A 246 -50.98 -38.39 45.69
N LEU A 247 -50.08 -37.74 46.43
CA LEU A 247 -50.10 -37.61 47.86
C LEU A 247 -51.36 -36.89 48.29
N ALA A 248 -51.65 -35.72 47.69
CA ALA A 248 -52.86 -34.95 48.03
C ALA A 248 -54.15 -35.71 47.77
N GLU A 249 -54.29 -36.41 46.64
CA GLU A 249 -55.38 -37.25 46.30
C GLU A 249 -55.53 -38.38 47.33
N THR A 250 -54.43 -39.08 47.66
CA THR A 250 -54.46 -40.19 48.63
C THR A 250 -54.84 -39.74 50.05
N LEU A 251 -54.37 -38.53 50.45
CA LEU A 251 -54.76 -37.94 51.76
C LEU A 251 -56.21 -37.54 51.78
N ILE A 252 -56.80 -37.02 50.72
CA ILE A 252 -58.20 -36.69 50.59
C ILE A 252 -59.03 -37.99 50.72
N ASP A 253 -58.65 -39.05 49.99
CA ASP A 253 -59.32 -40.35 50.07
C ASP A 253 -59.23 -40.95 51.48
N LEU A 254 -58.07 -40.83 52.11
CA LEU A 254 -57.90 -41.31 53.52
C LEU A 254 -58.75 -40.51 54.46
N ASP A 255 -58.88 -39.19 54.34
CA ASP A 255 -59.76 -38.39 55.24
C ASP A 255 -61.23 -38.66 55.01
N ILE A 256 -61.67 -38.85 53.77
CA ILE A 256 -63.06 -39.28 53.48
C ILE A 256 -63.34 -40.65 54.12
N LEU A 257 -62.39 -41.59 54.01
CA LEU A 257 -62.55 -42.94 54.58
C LEU A 257 -62.57 -42.90 56.14
N ARG A 258 -61.74 -42.04 56.75
CA ARG A 258 -61.73 -41.81 58.21
C ARG A 258 -63.04 -41.22 58.70
N GLN A 259 -63.74 -40.42 57.93
CA GLN A 259 -65.05 -39.84 58.29
C GLN A 259 -66.22 -40.81 58.06
N THR A 260 -66.07 -41.72 57.09
CA THR A 260 -67.20 -42.60 56.67
C THR A 260 -67.11 -44.03 57.12
N SER A 261 -65.95 -44.52 57.61
CA SER A 261 -65.69 -45.90 57.96
C SER A 261 -65.39 -46.08 59.45
N ASN A 262 -65.59 -47.32 59.98
CA ASN A 262 -65.29 -47.75 61.36
C ASN A 262 -63.73 -47.74 61.55
N GLN A 263 -63.26 -47.47 62.79
CA GLN A 263 -61.83 -47.41 63.12
C GLN A 263 -61.02 -48.70 62.82
N ASN A 264 -61.67 -49.84 62.61
CA ASN A 264 -61.02 -51.11 62.27
C ASN A 264 -61.12 -51.49 60.78
N ASP A 265 -61.43 -50.57 59.88
CA ASP A 265 -61.48 -50.86 58.44
C ASP A 265 -60.09 -51.15 57.89
N PRO A 266 -59.80 -52.32 57.27
CA PRO A 266 -58.52 -52.71 56.73
C PRO A 266 -58.00 -51.74 55.62
N ARG A 267 -58.95 -51.05 55.00
CA ARG A 267 -58.66 -50.08 53.98
C ARG A 267 -57.90 -48.85 54.52
N LEU A 268 -58.15 -48.42 55.72
CA LEU A 268 -57.45 -47.35 56.41
C LEU A 268 -55.93 -47.64 56.47
N ALA A 269 -55.60 -48.84 56.98
CA ALA A 269 -54.18 -49.26 57.03
C ALA A 269 -53.50 -49.37 55.63
N GLN A 270 -54.30 -49.63 54.58
CA GLN A 270 -53.77 -49.67 53.19
C GLN A 270 -53.51 -48.29 52.68
N PHE A 271 -54.40 -47.31 52.89
CA PHE A 271 -54.16 -45.93 52.47
C PHE A 271 -53.04 -45.25 53.27
N GLU A 272 -52.94 -45.50 54.57
CA GLU A 272 -51.83 -45.01 55.41
C GLU A 272 -50.49 -45.51 54.92
N ARG A 273 -50.36 -46.81 54.60
CA ARG A 273 -49.11 -47.32 53.97
C ARG A 273 -48.82 -46.70 52.60
N ARG A 274 -49.86 -46.41 51.80
CA ARG A 274 -49.71 -45.77 50.51
C ARG A 274 -49.16 -44.32 50.65
N VAL A 275 -49.72 -43.59 51.64
CA VAL A 275 -49.22 -42.25 52.00
C VAL A 275 -47.73 -42.31 52.38
N GLU A 276 -47.39 -43.23 53.30
CA GLU A 276 -45.96 -43.39 53.75
C GLU A 276 -45.04 -43.75 52.64
N VAL A 277 -45.42 -44.58 51.66
CA VAL A 277 -44.64 -44.93 50.50
C VAL A 277 -44.46 -43.73 49.57
N ILE A 278 -45.54 -42.95 49.35
CA ILE A 278 -45.43 -41.73 48.47
C ILE A 278 -44.56 -40.65 49.13
N GLU A 279 -44.75 -40.43 50.44
CA GLU A 279 -43.93 -39.50 51.23
C GLU A 279 -42.43 -39.87 51.20
N SER A 280 -42.15 -41.18 51.43
CA SER A 280 -40.78 -41.69 51.31
C SER A 280 -40.20 -41.46 49.90
N ARG A 281 -41.02 -41.67 48.87
CA ARG A 281 -40.59 -41.44 47.50
C ARG A 281 -40.34 -39.95 47.19
N ILE A 282 -41.22 -39.07 47.69
CA ILE A 282 -41.04 -37.63 47.61
C ILE A 282 -39.72 -37.18 48.30
N ALA A 283 -39.46 -37.74 49.50
CA ALA A 283 -38.25 -37.47 50.24
C ALA A 283 -37.02 -37.90 49.46
N GLN A 284 -37.00 -39.09 48.86
CA GLN A 284 -35.88 -39.55 47.99
C GLN A 284 -35.72 -38.73 46.79
N GLU A 285 -36.75 -38.26 46.07
CA GLU A 285 -36.60 -37.39 44.88
C GLU A 285 -36.20 -35.98 45.28
N ARG A 286 -36.63 -35.45 46.46
CA ARG A 286 -36.12 -34.17 46.99
C ARG A 286 -34.65 -34.25 47.34
N GLU A 287 -34.18 -35.34 47.90
CA GLU A 287 -32.80 -35.58 48.22
C GLU A 287 -31.92 -35.57 46.95
N LYS A 288 -32.36 -36.21 45.85
CA LYS A 288 -31.69 -36.20 44.56
C LYS A 288 -31.57 -34.78 43.95
N LEU A 289 -32.59 -33.94 44.18
CA LEU A 289 -32.61 -32.55 43.73
C LEU A 289 -31.87 -31.59 44.64
N GLY A 290 -31.41 -32.03 45.79
CA GLY A 290 -30.80 -31.15 46.75
C GLY A 290 -31.76 -30.26 47.55
N ILE A 291 -33.07 -30.54 47.52
CA ILE A 291 -34.09 -29.72 48.16
C ILE A 291 -34.50 -30.39 49.46
N GLY A 292 -33.94 -29.98 50.60
CA GLY A 292 -34.51 -30.33 51.90
C GLY A 292 -33.71 -31.20 52.88
N GLY A 293 -32.41 -31.30 52.73
CA GLY A 293 -31.55 -31.97 53.73
C GLY A 293 -31.27 -31.05 54.93
N THR A 294 -31.85 -31.31 56.08
CA THR A 294 -31.58 -30.63 57.35
C THR A 294 -30.49 -31.30 58.18
N GLY A 295 -29.65 -32.18 57.62
CA GLY A 295 -28.61 -32.92 58.30
C GLY A 295 -27.22 -32.70 57.78
N GLU A 296 -26.25 -32.68 58.67
CA GLU A 296 -24.78 -32.48 58.35
C GLU A 296 -24.22 -33.51 57.36
N PHE A 297 -24.88 -34.63 57.11
CA PHE A 297 -24.46 -35.65 56.10
C PHE A 297 -25.04 -35.47 54.71
N SER A 298 -25.99 -34.52 54.49
CA SER A 298 -26.61 -34.25 53.19
C SER A 298 -25.92 -33.12 52.41
N ALA A 299 -24.97 -32.43 53.00
CA ALA A 299 -24.34 -31.26 52.44
C ALA A 299 -23.42 -31.59 51.25
N GLU A 300 -22.74 -32.73 51.25
CA GLU A 300 -21.77 -33.09 50.19
C GLU A 300 -22.44 -33.54 48.88
N GLY A 301 -23.56 -34.25 48.93
CA GLY A 301 -24.30 -34.72 47.76
C GLY A 301 -25.09 -33.60 47.06
N ASN A 302 -25.59 -32.63 47.84
CA ASN A 302 -26.40 -31.51 47.35
C ASN A 302 -25.59 -30.40 46.71
N SER A 303 -24.39 -30.13 47.26
CA SER A 303 -23.46 -29.19 46.64
C SER A 303 -22.97 -29.72 45.28
N ALA A 304 -22.74 -31.02 45.15
CA ALA A 304 -22.20 -31.63 43.95
C ALA A 304 -23.14 -31.50 42.72
N PHE A 305 -24.48 -31.58 42.89
CA PHE A 305 -25.40 -31.43 41.76
C PHE A 305 -25.63 -29.96 41.38
N ALA A 306 -25.76 -29.07 42.35
CA ALA A 306 -25.85 -27.63 42.11
C ALA A 306 -24.58 -27.10 41.45
N ASP A 307 -23.41 -27.57 41.91
CA ASP A 307 -22.11 -27.25 41.32
C ASP A 307 -22.01 -27.75 39.86
N LEU A 308 -22.55 -28.93 39.56
CA LEU A 308 -22.61 -29.49 38.21
C LEU A 308 -23.50 -28.65 37.29
N VAL A 309 -24.67 -28.20 37.75
CA VAL A 309 -25.55 -27.30 36.97
C VAL A 309 -24.83 -25.96 36.73
N GLY A 310 -24.17 -25.38 37.74
CA GLY A 310 -23.43 -24.14 37.62
C GLY A 310 -22.23 -24.26 36.64
N GLU A 311 -21.51 -25.40 36.72
CA GLU A 311 -20.41 -25.68 35.76
C GLU A 311 -20.93 -25.79 34.32
N PHE A 312 -22.08 -26.49 34.13
CA PHE A 312 -22.70 -26.63 32.82
C PHE A 312 -23.17 -25.29 32.24
N GLU A 313 -23.82 -24.46 33.03
CA GLU A 313 -24.27 -23.14 32.61
C GLU A 313 -23.07 -22.26 32.23
N ARG A 314 -22.03 -22.22 33.05
CA ARG A 314 -20.82 -21.49 32.78
C ARG A 314 -20.18 -21.94 31.45
N LEU A 315 -19.97 -23.25 31.26
CA LEU A 315 -19.38 -23.78 30.03
C LEU A 315 -20.28 -23.56 28.81
N THR A 316 -21.59 -23.51 28.99
CA THR A 316 -22.55 -23.20 27.92
C THR A 316 -22.42 -21.73 27.51
N VAL A 317 -22.35 -20.80 28.47
CA VAL A 317 -22.12 -19.37 28.21
C VAL A 317 -20.75 -19.14 27.55
N ASP A 318 -19.69 -19.79 28.05
CA ASP A 318 -18.35 -19.72 27.47
C ASP A 318 -18.35 -20.18 26.00
N ARG A 319 -19.06 -21.29 25.70
CA ARG A 319 -19.20 -21.75 24.31
C ARG A 319 -19.98 -20.77 23.43
N GLU A 320 -21.08 -20.21 23.93
CA GLU A 320 -21.91 -19.25 23.20
C GLU A 320 -21.11 -17.96 22.91
N PHE A 321 -20.39 -17.49 23.90
CA PHE A 321 -19.51 -16.34 23.74
C PHE A 321 -18.40 -16.62 22.70
N ALA A 322 -17.74 -17.78 22.78
CA ALA A 322 -16.74 -18.20 21.82
C ALA A 322 -17.30 -18.33 20.39
N GLU A 323 -18.53 -18.84 20.26
CA GLU A 323 -19.22 -18.95 18.96
C GLU A 323 -19.57 -17.58 18.38
N GLN A 324 -20.02 -16.63 19.20
CA GLN A 324 -20.27 -15.25 18.76
C GLN A 324 -18.95 -14.53 18.37
N SER A 325 -17.89 -14.70 19.17
CA SER A 325 -16.56 -14.17 18.85
C SER A 325 -16.03 -14.73 17.51
N TYR A 326 -16.17 -16.03 17.28
CA TYR A 326 -15.81 -16.65 16.01
C TYR A 326 -16.57 -16.05 14.83
N LYS A 327 -17.90 -15.90 14.95
CA LYS A 327 -18.74 -15.31 13.88
C LYS A 327 -18.32 -13.85 13.58
N ALA A 328 -18.02 -13.08 14.64
CA ALA A 328 -17.55 -11.70 14.49
C ALA A 328 -16.17 -11.64 13.84
N ALA A 329 -15.22 -12.46 14.26
CA ALA A 329 -13.88 -12.54 13.70
C ALA A 329 -13.90 -13.01 12.23
N LEU A 330 -14.75 -13.98 11.88
CA LEU A 330 -14.94 -14.43 10.49
C LEU A 330 -15.48 -13.29 9.61
N ALA A 331 -16.50 -12.57 10.07
CA ALA A 331 -17.04 -11.43 9.33
C ALA A 331 -16.00 -10.30 9.17
N ALA A 332 -15.17 -10.05 10.20
CA ALA A 332 -14.09 -9.07 10.14
C ALA A 332 -12.99 -9.49 9.12
N TYR A 333 -12.63 -10.78 9.11
CA TYR A 333 -11.68 -11.31 8.12
C TYR A 333 -12.22 -11.22 6.69
N ASP A 334 -13.48 -11.56 6.47
CA ASP A 334 -14.12 -11.46 5.16
C ASP A 334 -14.17 -9.99 4.68
N ALA A 335 -14.50 -9.06 5.58
CA ALA A 335 -14.51 -7.63 5.28
C ALA A 335 -13.10 -7.10 4.96
N ALA A 336 -12.09 -7.44 5.78
CA ALA A 336 -10.69 -7.07 5.54
C ALA A 336 -10.17 -7.65 4.22
N SER A 337 -10.51 -8.91 3.91
CA SER A 337 -10.14 -9.57 2.66
C SER A 337 -10.80 -8.92 1.44
N ALA A 338 -12.07 -8.53 1.54
CA ALA A 338 -12.77 -7.80 0.48
C ALA A 338 -12.16 -6.42 0.25
N GLU A 339 -11.85 -5.68 1.31
CA GLU A 339 -11.21 -4.36 1.24
C GLU A 339 -9.79 -4.45 0.67
N ALA A 340 -8.98 -5.42 1.12
CA ALA A 340 -7.64 -5.65 0.60
C ALA A 340 -7.62 -5.95 -0.91
N ARG A 341 -8.67 -6.61 -1.44
CA ARG A 341 -8.83 -6.82 -2.89
C ARG A 341 -9.15 -5.54 -3.64
N ARG A 342 -9.95 -4.65 -3.07
CA ARG A 342 -10.29 -3.35 -3.68
C ARG A 342 -9.08 -2.43 -3.76
N GLN A 343 -8.16 -2.50 -2.80
CA GLN A 343 -6.95 -1.68 -2.75
C GLN A 343 -5.80 -2.26 -3.60
N SER A 344 -6.06 -3.27 -4.44
CA SER A 344 -5.03 -3.81 -5.34
C SER A 344 -4.58 -2.75 -6.35
N ARG A 345 -3.27 -2.53 -6.40
CA ARG A 345 -2.63 -1.61 -7.33
C ARG A 345 -2.11 -2.38 -8.54
N TYR A 346 -2.20 -1.78 -9.71
CA TYR A 346 -1.61 -2.33 -10.93
C TYR A 346 -1.05 -1.22 -11.81
N LEU A 347 -0.07 -1.59 -12.63
CA LEU A 347 0.55 -0.68 -13.58
C LEU A 347 -0.23 -0.71 -14.89
N ALA A 348 -0.87 0.42 -15.24
CA ALA A 348 -1.59 0.56 -16.50
C ALA A 348 -0.70 1.21 -17.55
N ALA A 349 -0.34 0.45 -18.60
CA ALA A 349 0.39 1.01 -19.74
C ALA A 349 -0.56 1.79 -20.66
N HIS A 350 -0.30 3.08 -20.79
CA HIS A 350 -0.97 3.95 -21.76
C HIS A 350 -0.25 3.95 -23.11
N VAL A 351 1.07 3.95 -23.08
CA VAL A 351 1.92 3.80 -24.26
C VAL A 351 2.89 2.64 -24.01
N ARG A 352 2.87 1.65 -24.88
CA ARG A 352 3.83 0.52 -24.82
C ARG A 352 5.19 0.96 -25.34
N PRO A 353 6.31 0.26 -24.96
CA PRO A 353 7.65 0.57 -25.43
C PRO A 353 7.69 0.71 -26.96
N THR A 354 7.98 1.91 -27.42
CA THR A 354 8.03 2.23 -28.85
C THR A 354 9.35 1.79 -29.48
N LEU A 355 9.30 1.35 -30.75
CA LEU A 355 10.49 1.16 -31.55
C LEU A 355 10.75 2.46 -32.32
N ALA A 356 11.92 3.09 -32.12
CA ALA A 356 12.28 4.31 -32.81
C ALA A 356 12.69 4.02 -34.28
N GLU A 357 12.13 4.74 -35.23
CA GLU A 357 12.48 4.61 -36.65
C GLU A 357 13.69 5.51 -37.04
N SER A 358 13.93 6.56 -36.28
CA SER A 358 15.01 7.53 -36.51
C SER A 358 15.69 7.95 -35.22
N PRO A 359 16.97 8.31 -35.25
CA PRO A 359 17.68 8.81 -34.09
C PRO A 359 17.19 10.21 -33.70
N GLU A 360 16.87 10.40 -32.41
CA GLU A 360 16.45 11.71 -31.88
C GLU A 360 17.60 12.48 -31.21
N ARG A 361 18.63 11.80 -30.76
CA ARG A 361 19.73 12.38 -29.99
C ARG A 361 21.09 12.12 -30.67
N PRO A 362 22.09 12.99 -30.47
CA PRO A 362 22.03 14.30 -29.80
C PRO A 362 21.31 15.35 -30.67
N HIS A 363 20.67 16.35 -30.03
CA HIS A 363 20.11 17.51 -30.75
C HIS A 363 21.23 18.43 -31.19
N ARG A 364 21.91 18.11 -32.32
CA ARG A 364 23.14 18.71 -32.79
C ARG A 364 23.05 20.23 -32.90
N PHE A 365 22.00 20.75 -33.52
CA PHE A 365 21.80 22.21 -33.71
C PHE A 365 21.56 22.94 -32.38
N THR A 366 20.77 22.34 -31.48
CA THR A 366 20.47 22.93 -30.16
C THR A 366 21.74 23.01 -29.31
N ILE A 367 22.52 21.92 -29.26
CA ILE A 367 23.80 21.90 -28.51
C ILE A 367 24.76 22.91 -29.06
N LEU A 368 24.94 22.96 -30.39
CA LEU A 368 25.83 23.93 -31.02
C LEU A 368 25.43 25.39 -30.74
N GLY A 369 24.10 25.67 -30.81
CA GLY A 369 23.57 27.01 -30.49
C GLY A 369 23.80 27.38 -29.02
N LEU A 370 23.63 26.47 -28.09
CA LEU A 370 23.89 26.70 -26.67
C LEU A 370 25.37 26.94 -26.40
N VAL A 371 26.28 26.13 -26.98
CA VAL A 371 27.73 26.33 -26.85
C VAL A 371 28.14 27.69 -27.38
N GLY A 372 27.66 28.07 -28.56
CA GLY A 372 27.93 29.39 -29.14
C GLY A 372 27.40 30.54 -28.27
N LEU A 373 26.19 30.44 -27.77
CA LEU A 373 25.57 31.46 -26.91
C LEU A 373 26.34 31.62 -25.58
N PHE A 374 26.64 30.53 -24.88
CA PHE A 374 27.36 30.61 -23.61
C PHE A 374 28.79 31.08 -23.80
N SER A 375 29.50 30.63 -24.86
CA SER A 375 30.82 31.12 -25.19
C SER A 375 30.82 32.63 -25.50
N PHE A 376 29.81 33.12 -26.22
CA PHE A 376 29.63 34.54 -26.49
C PHE A 376 29.37 35.34 -25.21
N LEU A 377 28.49 34.87 -24.30
CA LEU A 377 28.21 35.55 -23.06
C LEU A 377 29.46 35.65 -22.16
N ILE A 378 30.21 34.54 -22.03
CA ILE A 378 31.48 34.52 -21.29
C ILE A 378 32.47 35.52 -21.87
N TRP A 379 32.64 35.53 -23.19
CA TRP A 379 33.51 36.47 -23.88
C TRP A 379 33.07 37.93 -23.65
N ALA A 380 31.76 38.23 -23.76
CA ALA A 380 31.23 39.57 -23.55
C ALA A 380 31.53 40.09 -22.14
N ILE A 381 31.32 39.24 -21.13
CA ILE A 381 31.63 39.58 -19.73
C ILE A 381 33.11 39.85 -19.54
N LEU A 382 34.00 39.01 -20.12
CA LEU A 382 35.45 39.18 -20.01
C LEU A 382 35.91 40.47 -20.67
N VAL A 383 35.38 40.80 -21.85
CA VAL A 383 35.70 42.04 -22.56
C VAL A 383 35.22 43.24 -21.77
N LEU A 384 34.00 43.25 -21.26
CA LEU A 384 33.46 44.33 -20.42
C LEU A 384 34.30 44.53 -19.15
N ALA A 385 34.66 43.46 -18.48
CA ALA A 385 35.51 43.51 -17.29
C ALA A 385 36.90 44.09 -17.62
N ALA A 386 37.52 43.63 -18.73
CA ALA A 386 38.81 44.17 -19.18
C ALA A 386 38.76 45.67 -19.51
N TYR A 387 37.68 46.13 -20.16
CA TYR A 387 37.47 47.55 -20.41
C TYR A 387 37.23 48.33 -19.12
N ALA A 388 36.42 47.85 -18.20
CA ALA A 388 36.15 48.49 -16.92
C ALA A 388 37.38 48.62 -16.01
N LEU A 389 38.26 47.61 -15.99
CA LEU A 389 39.52 47.64 -15.25
C LEU A 389 40.51 48.62 -15.86
N ARG A 390 40.52 48.77 -17.19
CA ARG A 390 41.41 49.69 -17.88
C ARG A 390 40.98 51.17 -17.80
N ASP A 391 39.66 51.39 -17.74
CA ASP A 391 39.12 52.76 -17.64
C ASP A 391 39.30 53.39 -16.23
N ARG A 392 39.59 52.52 -15.25
CA ARG A 392 39.93 52.92 -13.86
C ARG A 392 41.42 53.31 -13.67
N ARG A 393 42.26 53.11 -14.72
CA ARG A 393 43.71 53.53 -14.73
C ARG A 393 43.89 54.72 -15.65
#